data_b77696e8741389a1f9e4d3f65352280c
#
_entry.id   b77696e8741389a1f9e4d3f65352280c
#
_cell.length_a   1.000
_cell.length_b   1.000
_cell.length_c   1.000
_cell.angle_alpha   90.00
_cell.angle_beta   90.00
_cell.angle_gamma   90.00
#
_symmetry.space_group_name_H-M   'P 1'
#
loop_
_entity.id
_entity.type
_entity.pdbx_description
1 polymer ?
#
loop_
_entity_poly.entity_id
_entity_poly.type
_entity_poly.pdbx_seq_one_letter_code
_entity_poly.pdbx_strand_id
1 'polypeptide(L)'
;MIHHSQLSDAELRSKIHSQEIHFGGNKKLKIYGLLGCNAGKRMKRENRIFFISEQEAVLNNYRPCGLCMKEKYKKWKINSF
;
A
#
# COMPACT_ATOMS: atom_id res chain seq x y z
N MET A 1 -10.20 -0.80 2.25
CA MET A 1 -9.25 -0.77 1.11
C MET A 1 -9.90 -0.08 -0.08
N ILE A 2 -9.12 0.74 -0.76
CA ILE A 2 -9.57 1.45 -1.95
C ILE A 2 -8.83 0.90 -3.16
N HIS A 3 -9.58 0.43 -4.17
CA HIS A 3 -8.98 -0.13 -5.39
C HIS A 3 -8.71 0.96 -6.41
N HIS A 4 -7.47 1.01 -6.93
CA HIS A 4 -7.07 2.02 -7.92
C HIS A 4 -7.93 1.94 -9.19
N SER A 5 -8.34 0.74 -9.59
CA SER A 5 -9.19 0.54 -10.76
C SER A 5 -10.56 1.22 -10.64
N GLN A 6 -10.99 1.56 -9.43
CA GLN A 6 -12.27 2.23 -9.16
C GLN A 6 -12.14 3.75 -9.06
N LEU A 7 -10.93 4.28 -9.19
CA LEU A 7 -10.66 5.70 -9.08
C LEU A 7 -10.19 6.29 -10.41
N SER A 8 -10.65 7.50 -10.74
CA SER A 8 -10.04 8.30 -11.80
C SER A 8 -8.72 8.91 -11.27
N ASP A 9 -7.86 9.38 -12.18
CA ASP A 9 -6.60 10.04 -11.78
C ASP A 9 -6.88 11.29 -10.94
N ALA A 10 -7.93 12.03 -11.27
CA ALA A 10 -8.32 13.22 -10.51
C ALA A 10 -8.77 12.87 -9.10
N GLU A 11 -9.58 11.82 -8.95
CA GLU A 11 -10.04 11.35 -7.64
C GLU A 11 -8.87 10.87 -6.78
N LEU A 12 -7.93 10.14 -7.38
CA LEU A 12 -6.75 9.65 -6.68
C LEU A 12 -5.89 10.81 -6.17
N ARG A 13 -5.62 11.81 -7.02
CA ARG A 13 -4.86 12.99 -6.62
C ARG A 13 -5.54 13.74 -5.47
N SER A 14 -6.85 13.90 -5.56
CA SER A 14 -7.63 14.57 -4.51
C SER A 14 -7.53 13.84 -3.18
N LYS A 15 -7.64 12.51 -3.18
CA LYS A 15 -7.56 11.70 -1.96
C LYS A 15 -6.16 11.73 -1.35
N ILE A 16 -5.11 11.72 -2.17
CA ILE A 16 -3.73 11.83 -1.69
C ILE A 16 -3.50 13.21 -1.09
N HIS A 17 -3.94 14.26 -1.76
CA HIS A 17 -3.77 15.64 -1.32
C HIS A 17 -4.52 15.92 -0.02
N SER A 18 -5.71 15.39 0.14
CA SER A 18 -6.51 15.55 1.36
C SER A 18 -6.10 14.58 2.48
N GLN A 19 -5.07 13.78 2.27
CA GLN A 19 -4.57 12.81 3.23
C GLN A 19 -5.58 11.71 3.61
N GLU A 20 -6.51 11.39 2.73
CA GLU A 20 -7.41 10.27 2.91
C GLU A 20 -6.73 8.93 2.63
N ILE A 21 -5.65 8.96 1.84
CA ILE A 21 -4.84 7.78 1.50
C ILE A 21 -3.42 8.01 1.99
N HIS A 22 -2.91 7.08 2.79
CA HIS A 22 -1.57 7.16 3.36
C HIS A 22 -0.61 6.08 2.85
N PHE A 23 -1.12 4.93 2.46
CA PHE A 23 -0.31 3.79 2.01
C PHE A 23 -0.86 3.21 0.74
N GLY A 24 0.04 2.66 -0.09
CA GLY A 24 -0.34 1.87 -1.25
C GLY A 24 -0.05 0.40 -1.02
N GLY A 25 -0.60 -0.46 -1.86
CA GLY A 25 -0.36 -1.88 -1.75
C GLY A 25 -0.54 -2.63 -3.05
N ASN A 26 -0.02 -3.85 -3.08
CA ASN A 26 -0.17 -4.80 -4.18
C ASN A 26 -1.13 -5.89 -3.73
N LYS A 27 -2.32 -5.89 -4.30
CA LYS A 27 -3.39 -6.83 -3.97
C LYS A 27 -2.98 -8.29 -4.24
N LYS A 28 -2.24 -8.51 -5.31
CA LYS A 28 -1.82 -9.86 -5.72
C LYS A 28 -0.78 -10.44 -4.77
N LEU A 29 0.20 -9.64 -4.36
CA LEU A 29 1.31 -10.08 -3.51
C LEU A 29 1.07 -9.85 -2.02
N LYS A 30 0.01 -9.13 -1.67
CA LYS A 30 -0.32 -8.79 -0.26
C LYS A 30 0.80 -8.01 0.41
N ILE A 31 1.35 -7.01 -0.30
CA ILE A 31 2.40 -6.12 0.19
C ILE A 31 1.86 -4.71 0.27
N TYR A 32 2.11 -4.00 1.37
CA TYR A 32 1.81 -2.58 1.48
C TYR A 32 3.07 -1.76 1.68
N GLY A 33 3.05 -0.50 1.32
CA GLY A 33 4.20 0.38 1.46
C GLY A 33 3.83 1.83 1.31
N LEU A 34 4.85 2.69 1.29
CA LEU A 34 4.68 4.13 1.13
C LEU A 34 4.19 4.46 -0.28
N LEU A 35 3.40 5.53 -0.39
CA LEU A 35 2.86 5.98 -1.68
C LEU A 35 3.95 6.28 -2.70
N GLY A 36 5.11 6.75 -2.26
CA GLY A 36 6.24 7.07 -3.13
C GLY A 36 7.17 5.92 -3.46
N CYS A 37 6.84 4.71 -3.05
CA CYS A 37 7.70 3.54 -3.30
C CYS A 37 7.84 3.27 -4.80
N ASN A 38 9.09 3.19 -5.29
CA ASN A 38 9.37 2.95 -6.71
C ASN A 38 8.82 1.62 -7.20
N ALA A 39 8.87 0.59 -6.38
CA ALA A 39 8.29 -0.71 -6.73
C ALA A 39 6.78 -0.62 -6.94
N GLY A 40 6.09 0.19 -6.13
CA GLY A 40 4.67 0.42 -6.27
C GLY A 40 4.29 1.16 -7.55
N LYS A 41 5.16 2.05 -8.04
CA LYS A 41 4.90 2.83 -9.25
C LYS A 41 4.88 1.99 -10.52
N ARG A 42 5.52 0.83 -10.50
CA ARG A 42 5.57 -0.08 -11.66
C ARG A 42 4.41 -1.07 -11.68
N MET A 43 3.59 -1.04 -10.67
CA MET A 43 2.50 -1.99 -10.53
C MET A 43 1.34 -1.64 -11.47
N LYS A 44 0.68 -2.67 -11.99
CA LYS A 44 -0.52 -2.48 -12.79
C LYS A 44 -1.63 -1.90 -11.92
N ARG A 45 -2.42 -0.99 -12.52
CA ARG A 45 -3.53 -0.33 -11.85
C ARG A 45 -4.51 -1.32 -11.22
N GLU A 46 -4.80 -2.42 -11.89
CA GLU A 46 -5.73 -3.46 -11.41
C GLU A 46 -5.25 -4.18 -10.16
N ASN A 47 -3.93 -4.19 -9.90
CA ASN A 47 -3.33 -4.80 -8.72
C ASN A 47 -3.08 -3.81 -7.60
N ARG A 48 -3.26 -2.52 -7.87
CA ARG A 48 -2.95 -1.47 -6.90
C ARG A 48 -4.16 -1.16 -6.03
N ILE A 49 -3.91 -1.11 -4.72
CA ILE A 49 -4.89 -0.70 -3.73
C ILE A 49 -4.29 0.35 -2.81
N PHE A 50 -5.14 1.02 -2.06
CA PHE A 50 -4.72 2.06 -1.14
C PHE A 50 -5.33 1.83 0.24
N PHE A 51 -4.63 2.24 1.26
CA PHE A 51 -5.07 2.14 2.66
C PHE A 51 -5.10 3.52 3.30
N ILE A 52 -6.08 3.74 4.16
CA ILE A 52 -6.19 4.98 4.94
C ILE A 52 -5.19 4.97 6.11
N SER A 53 -4.78 3.78 6.58
CA SER A 53 -3.84 3.64 7.68
C SER A 53 -3.06 2.35 7.55
N GLU A 54 -1.93 2.28 8.28
CA GLU A 54 -1.14 1.06 8.36
C GLU A 54 -1.92 -0.06 9.02
N GLN A 55 -2.73 0.27 10.03
CA GLN A 55 -3.55 -0.72 10.72
C GLN A 55 -4.52 -1.42 9.77
N GLU A 56 -5.11 -0.68 8.84
CA GLU A 56 -5.99 -1.26 7.83
C GLU A 56 -5.25 -2.31 6.99
N ALA A 57 -4.03 -1.99 6.56
CA ALA A 57 -3.21 -2.91 5.77
C ALA A 57 -2.90 -4.19 6.57
N VAL A 58 -2.48 -4.05 7.80
CA VAL A 58 -2.14 -5.18 8.67
C VAL A 58 -3.35 -6.06 8.95
N LEU A 59 -4.50 -5.45 9.22
CA LEU A 59 -5.76 -6.18 9.46
C LEU A 59 -6.22 -6.96 8.23
N ASN A 60 -5.83 -6.53 7.04
CA ASN A 60 -6.15 -7.23 5.81
C ASN A 60 -5.04 -8.21 5.38
N ASN A 61 -4.12 -8.52 6.28
CA ASN A 61 -3.04 -9.49 6.07
C ASN A 61 -2.01 -9.08 5.02
N TYR A 62 -1.76 -7.79 4.88
CA TYR A 62 -0.69 -7.27 4.02
C TYR A 62 0.59 -7.15 4.84
N ARG A 63 1.72 -7.49 4.22
CA ARG A 63 3.03 -7.34 4.86
C ARG A 63 3.72 -6.06 4.42
N PRO A 64 4.62 -5.49 5.25
CA PRO A 64 5.38 -4.30 4.85
C PRO A 64 6.29 -4.56 3.65
N CYS A 65 6.44 -3.53 2.80
CA CYS A 65 7.37 -3.60 1.68
C CYS A 65 8.82 -3.64 2.17
N GLY A 66 9.60 -4.60 1.68
CA GLY A 66 11.00 -4.75 2.05
C GLY A 66 11.92 -3.68 1.45
N LEU A 67 11.43 -2.88 0.49
CA LEU A 67 12.22 -1.82 -0.14
C LEU A 67 12.05 -0.47 0.54
N CYS A 68 10.83 -0.04 0.80
CA CYS A 68 10.56 1.28 1.38
C CYS A 68 10.29 1.26 2.89
N MET A 69 10.04 0.08 3.46
CA MET A 69 9.75 -0.09 4.89
C MET A 69 10.62 -1.18 5.49
N LYS A 70 11.92 -1.06 5.32
CA LYS A 70 12.89 -2.10 5.67
C LYS A 70 12.82 -2.55 7.13
N GLU A 71 12.72 -1.62 8.06
CA GLU A 71 12.67 -1.95 9.49
C GLU A 71 11.39 -2.70 9.85
N LYS A 72 10.26 -2.23 9.35
CA LYS A 72 8.97 -2.89 9.59
C LYS A 72 8.94 -4.27 8.95
N TYR A 73 9.53 -4.40 7.77
CA TYR A 73 9.65 -5.68 7.10
C TYR A 73 10.48 -6.68 7.92
N LYS A 74 11.60 -6.23 8.47
CA LYS A 74 12.44 -7.07 9.33
C LYS A 74 11.68 -7.54 10.58
N LYS A 75 10.95 -6.65 11.24
CA LYS A 75 10.12 -6.98 12.40
C LYS A 75 9.02 -7.96 12.04
N TRP A 76 8.35 -7.73 10.92
CA TRP A 76 7.32 -8.63 10.42
C TRP A 76 7.88 -10.02 10.16
N LYS A 77 9.04 -10.10 9.49
CA LYS A 77 9.69 -11.38 9.17
C LYS A 77 10.08 -12.17 10.43
N ILE A 78 10.58 -11.48 11.44
CA ILE A 78 10.94 -12.11 12.72
C ILE A 78 9.70 -12.62 13.45
N ASN A 79 8.60 -11.90 13.42
CA ASN A 79 7.38 -12.21 14.17
C ASN A 79 6.37 -13.05 13.41
N SER A 80 6.69 -13.49 12.20
CA SER A 80 5.77 -14.21 11.31
C SER A 80 5.86 -15.73 11.37
N PHE A 81 6.55 -16.26 12.34
CA PHE A 81 6.71 -17.71 12.49
C PHE A 81 5.66 -18.33 13.34
#